data_978a07f2bf8eb6c5ead55e93168d6cd8
#
_entry.id   978a07f2bf8eb6c5ead55e93168d6cd8
#
_cell.length_a   1.000
_cell.length_b   1.000
_cell.length_c   1.000
_cell.angle_alpha   90.00
_cell.angle_beta   90.00
_cell.angle_gamma   90.00
#
_symmetry.space_group_name_H-M   'P 1'
#
loop_
_entity.id
_entity.type
_entity.pdbx_description
1 polymer ?
#
loop_
_entity_poly.entity_id
_entity_poly.type
_entity_poly.pdbx_seq_one_letter_code
_entity_poly.pdbx_strand_id
1 'polypeptide(L)'
;MKPKYVFALFLLAAAFSLQAQIRYGFKTGLNFAHFNGPSETNDAGADLETWKNVTGFHIGATFSYHFTDNYSLRAEALFSKKGAKYTFDGQSYRVFRYETGSTLSYGNSRYLININNSYIDIPLMGVARWGDFELSAGGYVSFLIGSVGDGSLRYSGKTAPPQQFQIKDKNTGKDELVFNLNYNYRKDDPGEGEFTSKVIAELGTRDVELPGYLGAYFDYPEDKGRLFNTLDYGITGGIAYYLSRSLYFGLRLQYGMADITNDKADLSKARINEDGTLIYRNDKDKNFAVQATVGFGF
;
A
#
# COMPACT_ATOMS: atom_id res chain seq x y z
N MET A 1 -8.82 48.60 -35.91
CA MET A 1 -9.01 47.18 -35.51
C MET A 1 -9.98 47.15 -34.37
N LYS A 2 -10.95 46.23 -34.39
CA LYS A 2 -11.89 46.07 -33.25
C LYS A 2 -11.14 45.53 -32.05
N PRO A 3 -11.35 46.02 -30.80
CA PRO A 3 -10.57 45.66 -29.62
C PRO A 3 -10.53 44.13 -29.37
N LYS A 4 -11.51 43.40 -29.85
CA LYS A 4 -11.54 41.91 -29.78
C LYS A 4 -10.38 41.23 -30.51
N TYR A 5 -9.91 41.79 -31.63
CA TYR A 5 -8.79 41.21 -32.39
C TYR A 5 -7.44 41.55 -31.78
N VAL A 6 -7.33 42.70 -31.10
CA VAL A 6 -6.13 43.09 -30.37
C VAL A 6 -5.96 42.16 -29.14
N PHE A 7 -7.05 41.84 -28.44
CA PHE A 7 -7.02 40.93 -27.29
C PHE A 7 -6.72 39.48 -27.71
N ALA A 8 -7.31 39.02 -28.84
CA ALA A 8 -7.00 37.71 -29.39
C ALA A 8 -5.55 37.56 -29.85
N LEU A 9 -5.00 38.65 -30.48
CA LEU A 9 -3.59 38.68 -30.89
C LEU A 9 -2.64 38.67 -29.69
N PHE A 10 -3.03 39.35 -28.60
CA PHE A 10 -2.26 39.35 -27.34
C PHE A 10 -2.26 37.98 -26.65
N LEU A 11 -3.41 37.31 -26.64
CA LEU A 11 -3.53 35.92 -26.14
C LEU A 11 -2.74 34.94 -27.01
N LEU A 12 -2.71 35.11 -28.32
CA LEU A 12 -1.93 34.28 -29.23
C LEU A 12 -0.42 34.51 -29.04
N ALA A 13 0.02 35.77 -28.92
CA ALA A 13 1.39 36.12 -28.67
C ALA A 13 1.86 35.64 -27.29
N ALA A 14 1.01 35.71 -26.27
CA ALA A 14 1.28 35.14 -24.94
C ALA A 14 1.40 33.61 -25.00
N ALA A 15 0.60 32.93 -25.82
CA ALA A 15 0.70 31.47 -25.98
C ALA A 15 2.01 31.02 -26.65
N PHE A 16 2.55 31.81 -27.61
CA PHE A 16 3.88 31.51 -28.19
C PHE A 16 5.05 31.79 -27.24
N SER A 17 4.93 32.77 -26.37
CA SER A 17 5.95 33.04 -25.33
C SER A 17 6.00 31.95 -24.25
N LEU A 18 4.88 31.27 -24.00
CA LEU A 18 4.78 30.16 -23.05
C LEU A 18 5.53 28.91 -23.53
N GLN A 19 5.64 28.67 -24.84
CA GLN A 19 6.32 27.47 -25.36
C GLN A 19 7.83 27.44 -25.08
N ALA A 20 8.49 28.61 -25.02
CA ALA A 20 9.92 28.70 -24.71
C ALA A 20 10.25 28.46 -23.23
N GLN A 21 9.23 28.42 -22.35
CA GLN A 21 9.37 28.26 -20.91
C GLN A 21 9.04 26.87 -20.40
N ILE A 22 8.42 26.02 -21.25
CA ILE A 22 8.06 24.66 -20.88
C ILE A 22 9.16 23.70 -21.32
N ARG A 23 9.66 22.93 -20.37
CA ARG A 23 10.59 21.82 -20.61
C ARG A 23 9.94 20.51 -20.24
N TYR A 24 10.18 19.52 -21.07
CA TYR A 24 9.73 18.17 -20.87
C TYR A 24 10.88 17.30 -20.38
N GLY A 25 10.56 16.22 -19.73
CA GLY A 25 11.57 15.28 -19.30
C GLY A 25 10.95 13.91 -19.02
N PHE A 26 11.83 12.97 -18.80
CA PHE A 26 11.51 11.61 -18.42
C PHE A 26 12.38 11.22 -17.23
N LYS A 27 11.82 10.43 -16.33
CA LYS A 27 12.57 9.90 -15.20
C LYS A 27 12.16 8.50 -14.84
N THR A 28 13.11 7.76 -14.27
CA THR A 28 12.89 6.44 -13.70
C THR A 28 13.78 6.26 -12.47
N GLY A 29 13.45 5.29 -11.64
CA GLY A 29 14.25 5.02 -10.46
C GLY A 29 13.64 3.99 -9.52
N LEU A 30 14.22 3.88 -8.34
CA LEU A 30 13.80 2.96 -7.29
C LEU A 30 13.04 3.71 -6.21
N ASN A 31 12.05 3.04 -5.62
CA ASN A 31 11.31 3.45 -4.44
C ASN A 31 11.66 2.52 -3.30
N PHE A 32 12.07 3.05 -2.16
CA PHE A 32 12.18 2.34 -0.89
C PHE A 32 11.03 2.81 -0.01
N ALA A 33 9.98 1.98 0.09
CA ALA A 33 8.73 2.38 0.71
C ALA A 33 8.34 1.47 1.86
N HIS A 34 7.60 2.02 2.83
CA HIS A 34 6.91 1.28 3.89
C HIS A 34 5.65 2.04 4.31
N PHE A 35 4.79 1.37 5.07
CA PHE A 35 3.66 2.00 5.74
C PHE A 35 4.09 2.44 7.14
N ASN A 36 3.56 3.55 7.60
CA ASN A 36 3.78 4.12 8.91
C ASN A 36 2.45 4.37 9.59
N GLY A 37 2.17 3.60 10.65
CA GLY A 37 0.95 3.66 11.43
C GLY A 37 1.12 2.98 12.79
N PRO A 38 0.10 3.04 13.65
CA PRO A 38 0.11 2.36 14.94
C PRO A 38 0.15 0.85 14.76
N SER A 39 0.95 0.17 15.56
CA SER A 39 0.98 -1.30 15.61
C SER A 39 -0.14 -1.85 16.50
N GLU A 40 -0.70 -3.00 16.11
CA GLU A 40 -1.54 -3.77 17.02
C GLU A 40 -0.69 -4.36 18.15
N THR A 41 -1.20 -4.28 19.40
CA THR A 41 -0.46 -4.69 20.59
C THR A 41 -1.16 -5.84 21.30
N ASN A 42 -0.38 -6.66 22.02
CA ASN A 42 -0.92 -7.64 22.95
C ASN A 42 -1.42 -6.99 24.24
N ASP A 43 -1.94 -7.81 25.17
CA ASP A 43 -2.47 -7.33 26.45
C ASP A 43 -1.41 -6.75 27.38
N ALA A 44 -0.13 -7.05 27.13
CA ALA A 44 1.02 -6.49 27.86
C ALA A 44 1.56 -5.20 27.20
N GLY A 45 0.95 -4.74 26.08
CA GLY A 45 1.36 -3.54 25.36
C GLY A 45 2.54 -3.74 24.40
N ALA A 46 2.96 -4.99 24.14
CA ALA A 46 4.02 -5.25 23.18
C ALA A 46 3.45 -5.32 21.74
N ASP A 47 4.17 -4.72 20.80
CA ASP A 47 3.80 -4.72 19.39
C ASP A 47 3.75 -6.13 18.80
N LEU A 48 2.66 -6.45 18.12
CA LEU A 48 2.44 -7.69 17.38
C LEU A 48 2.76 -7.54 15.89
N GLU A 49 2.84 -6.30 15.41
CA GLU A 49 3.01 -5.97 14.00
C GLU A 49 4.33 -5.26 13.72
N THR A 50 4.89 -5.51 12.56
CA THR A 50 6.00 -4.72 12.04
C THR A 50 5.85 -4.48 10.54
N TRP A 51 6.14 -3.24 10.12
CA TRP A 51 6.19 -2.80 8.74
C TRP A 51 7.63 -2.58 8.31
N LYS A 52 8.11 -3.29 7.29
CA LYS A 52 9.46 -3.15 6.76
C LYS A 52 9.44 -2.61 5.35
N ASN A 53 10.55 -1.99 4.96
CA ASN A 53 10.71 -1.44 3.62
C ASN A 53 10.62 -2.52 2.54
N VAL A 54 9.98 -2.16 1.44
CA VAL A 54 10.06 -2.88 0.16
C VAL A 54 10.71 -1.99 -0.89
N THR A 55 11.32 -2.62 -1.89
CA THR A 55 11.87 -1.93 -3.05
C THR A 55 10.89 -2.03 -4.20
N GLY A 56 10.43 -0.88 -4.67
CA GLY A 56 9.63 -0.72 -5.88
C GLY A 56 10.38 0.09 -6.92
N PHE A 57 9.66 0.55 -7.96
CA PHE A 57 10.22 1.44 -8.96
C PHE A 57 9.23 2.54 -9.33
N HIS A 58 9.71 3.60 -9.95
CA HIS A 58 8.90 4.62 -10.59
C HIS A 58 9.42 4.93 -11.98
N ILE A 59 8.51 5.35 -12.85
CA ILE A 59 8.79 5.73 -14.22
C ILE A 59 7.73 6.72 -14.70
N GLY A 60 8.12 7.76 -15.42
CA GLY A 60 7.15 8.69 -16.00
C GLY A 60 7.74 9.95 -16.56
N ALA A 61 6.84 10.89 -16.89
CA ALA A 61 7.15 12.16 -17.53
C ALA A 61 7.18 13.30 -16.51
N THR A 62 7.98 14.32 -16.83
CA THR A 62 8.08 15.58 -16.08
C THR A 62 7.79 16.76 -17.00
N PHE A 63 7.13 17.77 -16.46
CA PHE A 63 6.75 19.00 -17.15
C PHE A 63 7.16 20.16 -16.25
N SER A 64 8.10 20.99 -16.71
CA SER A 64 8.61 22.13 -15.93
C SER A 64 8.33 23.44 -16.63
N TYR A 65 7.68 24.36 -15.93
CA TYR A 65 7.49 25.73 -16.36
C TYR A 65 8.51 26.64 -15.66
N HIS A 66 9.41 27.25 -16.42
CA HIS A 66 10.48 28.09 -15.90
C HIS A 66 10.01 29.56 -15.83
N PHE A 67 10.03 30.14 -14.62
CA PHE A 67 9.76 31.54 -14.39
C PHE A 67 11.03 32.38 -14.63
N THR A 68 12.17 31.81 -14.24
CA THR A 68 13.51 32.37 -14.42
C THR A 68 14.50 31.25 -14.72
N ASP A 69 15.76 31.56 -14.94
CA ASP A 69 16.82 30.56 -15.14
C ASP A 69 16.98 29.63 -13.94
N ASN A 70 16.66 30.12 -12.74
CA ASN A 70 16.87 29.40 -11.48
C ASN A 70 15.59 28.81 -10.88
N TYR A 71 14.40 29.30 -11.21
CA TYR A 71 13.14 28.90 -10.56
C TYR A 71 12.11 28.39 -11.56
N SER A 72 11.51 27.25 -11.23
CA SER A 72 10.46 26.64 -12.05
C SER A 72 9.38 25.98 -11.20
N LEU A 73 8.23 25.73 -11.78
CA LEU A 73 7.18 24.84 -11.29
C LEU A 73 7.24 23.54 -12.08
N ARG A 74 7.30 22.41 -11.39
CA ARG A 74 7.34 21.09 -12.02
C ARG A 74 6.14 20.27 -11.63
N ALA A 75 5.40 19.77 -12.63
CA ALA A 75 4.42 18.72 -12.50
C ALA A 75 4.99 17.42 -13.08
N GLU A 76 4.62 16.29 -12.49
CA GLU A 76 5.05 14.98 -12.97
C GLU A 76 3.84 14.05 -13.09
N ALA A 77 3.94 13.05 -13.95
CA ALA A 77 3.01 11.93 -14.05
C ALA A 77 3.81 10.63 -14.01
N LEU A 78 3.71 9.91 -12.89
CA LEU A 78 4.57 8.75 -12.63
C LEU A 78 3.72 7.51 -12.36
N PHE A 79 4.03 6.41 -13.04
CA PHE A 79 3.70 5.10 -12.51
C PHE A 79 4.68 4.77 -11.40
N SER A 80 4.18 4.37 -10.23
CA SER A 80 4.99 4.17 -9.02
C SER A 80 4.56 2.91 -8.28
N LYS A 81 5.48 1.98 -8.05
CA LYS A 81 5.29 0.85 -7.15
C LYS A 81 5.81 1.19 -5.76
N LYS A 82 4.93 1.04 -4.78
CA LYS A 82 5.19 1.24 -3.34
C LYS A 82 4.58 0.07 -2.57
N GLY A 83 4.77 0.00 -1.28
CA GLY A 83 4.16 -1.02 -0.44
C GLY A 83 4.91 -1.21 0.87
N ALA A 84 4.71 -2.36 1.48
CA ALA A 84 5.40 -2.72 2.71
C ALA A 84 5.48 -4.25 2.86
N LYS A 85 6.47 -4.71 3.60
CA LYS A 85 6.48 -6.07 4.12
C LYS A 85 5.87 -6.06 5.51
N TYR A 86 4.69 -6.67 5.61
CA TYR A 86 3.94 -6.81 6.84
C TYR A 86 4.31 -8.11 7.54
N THR A 87 4.53 -8.04 8.85
CA THR A 87 4.69 -9.19 9.72
C THR A 87 3.82 -9.01 10.95
N PHE A 88 2.99 -9.99 11.27
CA PHE A 88 2.27 -10.12 12.53
C PHE A 88 2.71 -11.41 13.21
N ASP A 89 2.99 -11.38 14.51
CA ASP A 89 3.38 -12.57 15.26
C ASP A 89 2.89 -12.45 16.72
N GLY A 90 1.93 -13.28 17.08
CA GLY A 90 1.43 -13.33 18.44
C GLY A 90 -0.02 -13.78 18.58
N GLN A 91 -0.62 -13.40 19.72
CA GLN A 91 -1.99 -13.79 20.06
C GLN A 91 -2.97 -13.41 18.96
N SER A 92 -3.88 -14.31 18.66
CA SER A 92 -4.81 -14.20 17.56
C SER A 92 -6.00 -15.14 17.76
N TYR A 93 -6.95 -15.01 16.87
CA TYR A 93 -8.12 -15.87 16.80
C TYR A 93 -8.32 -16.39 15.38
N ARG A 94 -9.22 -17.39 15.24
CA ARG A 94 -9.72 -17.82 13.95
C ARG A 94 -11.15 -18.30 14.05
N VAL A 95 -11.98 -17.96 13.05
CA VAL A 95 -13.37 -18.41 12.93
C VAL A 95 -13.44 -19.42 11.80
N PHE A 96 -13.63 -20.67 12.13
CA PHE A 96 -13.84 -21.75 11.16
C PHE A 96 -15.32 -21.80 10.79
N ARG A 97 -15.66 -21.42 9.56
CA ARG A 97 -17.04 -21.42 9.05
C ARG A 97 -17.29 -22.68 8.26
N TYR A 98 -18.49 -23.25 8.42
CA TYR A 98 -18.96 -24.43 7.72
C TYR A 98 -20.49 -24.32 7.54
N GLU A 99 -21.13 -25.18 6.70
CA GLU A 99 -22.53 -25.06 6.31
C GLU A 99 -23.52 -24.94 7.49
N THR A 100 -23.24 -25.62 8.62
CA THR A 100 -24.13 -25.67 9.78
C THR A 100 -23.78 -24.73 10.92
N GLY A 101 -22.78 -23.82 10.71
CA GLY A 101 -22.35 -22.86 11.73
C GLY A 101 -20.90 -22.47 11.67
N SER A 102 -20.34 -22.08 12.81
CA SER A 102 -18.94 -21.72 12.93
C SER A 102 -18.35 -22.17 14.26
N THR A 103 -17.02 -22.32 14.30
CA THR A 103 -16.27 -22.60 15.53
C THR A 103 -15.21 -21.51 15.69
N LEU A 104 -15.27 -20.80 16.81
CA LEU A 104 -14.24 -19.84 17.21
C LEU A 104 -13.08 -20.56 17.87
N SER A 105 -11.89 -20.10 17.62
CA SER A 105 -10.66 -20.57 18.24
C SER A 105 -9.76 -19.43 18.64
N TYR A 106 -8.96 -19.64 19.66
CA TYR A 106 -7.94 -18.71 20.16
C TYR A 106 -6.56 -19.37 20.09
N GLY A 107 -5.55 -18.58 19.74
CA GLY A 107 -4.20 -19.12 19.60
C GLY A 107 -3.21 -18.04 19.19
N ASN A 108 -2.22 -18.45 18.38
CA ASN A 108 -1.24 -17.53 17.81
C ASN A 108 -1.25 -17.62 16.29
N SER A 109 -1.12 -16.47 15.66
CA SER A 109 -0.91 -16.35 14.23
C SER A 109 0.44 -15.76 13.92
N ARG A 110 1.05 -16.24 12.82
CA ARG A 110 2.17 -15.58 12.20
C ARG A 110 1.81 -15.29 10.74
N TYR A 111 1.66 -13.99 10.41
CA TYR A 111 1.51 -13.52 9.04
C TYR A 111 2.84 -12.99 8.52
N LEU A 112 3.15 -13.32 7.29
CA LEU A 112 4.21 -12.70 6.49
C LEU A 112 3.58 -12.32 5.16
N ILE A 113 3.48 -11.02 4.87
CA ILE A 113 2.83 -10.54 3.65
C ILE A 113 3.72 -9.51 2.97
N ASN A 114 4.01 -9.70 1.69
CA ASN A 114 4.64 -8.69 0.85
C ASN A 114 3.53 -7.94 0.11
N ILE A 115 3.25 -6.71 0.51
CA ILE A 115 2.22 -5.86 -0.08
C ILE A 115 2.84 -5.01 -1.17
N ASN A 116 2.27 -5.08 -2.37
CA ASN A 116 2.70 -4.35 -3.56
C ASN A 116 1.55 -3.50 -4.11
N ASN A 117 1.64 -2.21 -3.89
CA ASN A 117 0.69 -1.22 -4.36
C ASN A 117 1.24 -0.49 -5.60
N SER A 118 0.42 -0.36 -6.63
CA SER A 118 0.72 0.39 -7.86
C SER A 118 -0.09 1.67 -7.88
N TYR A 119 0.59 2.80 -8.06
CA TYR A 119 -0.01 4.14 -8.06
C TYR A 119 0.27 4.89 -9.36
N ILE A 120 -0.62 5.82 -9.69
CA ILE A 120 -0.30 6.97 -10.54
C ILE A 120 -0.06 8.15 -9.61
N ASP A 121 1.19 8.61 -9.51
CA ASP A 121 1.61 9.75 -8.69
C ASP A 121 1.63 11.02 -9.54
N ILE A 122 1.06 12.09 -9.03
CA ILE A 122 1.02 13.42 -9.66
C ILE A 122 1.57 14.45 -8.67
N PRO A 123 2.91 14.58 -8.52
CA PRO A 123 3.50 15.63 -7.73
C PRO A 123 3.49 16.97 -8.46
N LEU A 124 3.30 18.05 -7.71
CA LEU A 124 3.45 19.43 -8.12
C LEU A 124 4.43 20.13 -7.17
N MET A 125 5.55 20.63 -7.70
CA MET A 125 6.68 21.09 -6.90
C MET A 125 7.22 22.42 -7.40
N GLY A 126 7.56 23.31 -6.47
CA GLY A 126 8.51 24.39 -6.72
C GLY A 126 9.92 23.81 -6.82
N VAL A 127 10.67 24.30 -7.78
CA VAL A 127 12.03 23.87 -8.07
C VAL A 127 12.95 25.08 -8.11
N ALA A 128 14.09 24.97 -7.42
CA ALA A 128 15.17 25.96 -7.45
C ALA A 128 16.46 25.26 -7.87
N ARG A 129 17.12 25.80 -8.90
CA ARG A 129 18.37 25.24 -9.45
C ARG A 129 19.48 26.28 -9.43
N TRP A 130 20.65 25.90 -8.91
CA TRP A 130 21.86 26.69 -8.88
C TRP A 130 23.03 25.86 -9.42
N GLY A 131 23.49 26.23 -10.61
CA GLY A 131 24.50 25.44 -11.33
C GLY A 131 24.00 24.02 -11.60
N ASP A 132 24.70 23.04 -11.05
CA ASP A 132 24.36 21.61 -11.21
C ASP A 132 23.46 21.05 -10.08
N PHE A 133 23.19 21.85 -9.05
CA PHE A 133 22.34 21.43 -7.94
C PHE A 133 20.90 21.93 -8.10
N GLU A 134 19.95 21.06 -7.79
CA GLU A 134 18.53 21.36 -7.79
C GLU A 134 17.92 20.95 -6.44
N LEU A 135 17.08 21.83 -5.90
CA LEU A 135 16.20 21.58 -4.76
C LEU A 135 14.74 21.63 -5.23
N SER A 136 13.92 20.71 -4.78
CA SER A 136 12.49 20.68 -5.10
C SER A 136 11.65 20.38 -3.87
N ALA A 137 10.50 21.05 -3.75
CA ALA A 137 9.54 20.80 -2.68
C ALA A 137 8.10 21.10 -3.15
N GLY A 138 7.14 20.33 -2.63
CA GLY A 138 5.72 20.52 -2.99
C GLY A 138 4.81 19.46 -2.42
N GLY A 139 3.65 19.33 -3.03
CA GLY A 139 2.66 18.32 -2.70
C GLY A 139 2.54 17.26 -3.79
N TYR A 140 1.87 16.16 -3.46
CA TYR A 140 1.50 15.15 -4.43
C TYR A 140 0.10 14.61 -4.15
N VAL A 141 -0.50 14.08 -5.21
CA VAL A 141 -1.69 13.25 -5.17
C VAL A 141 -1.37 11.93 -5.88
N SER A 142 -1.80 10.81 -5.31
CA SER A 142 -1.58 9.48 -5.85
C SER A 142 -2.89 8.71 -5.94
N PHE A 143 -3.07 8.00 -7.05
CA PHE A 143 -4.25 7.15 -7.27
C PHE A 143 -3.82 5.69 -7.29
N LEU A 144 -4.32 4.88 -6.35
CA LEU A 144 -4.08 3.45 -6.29
C LEU A 144 -4.81 2.74 -7.45
N ILE A 145 -4.06 2.13 -8.34
CA ILE A 145 -4.58 1.41 -9.52
C ILE A 145 -4.44 -0.11 -9.41
N GLY A 146 -3.56 -0.60 -8.55
CA GLY A 146 -3.37 -2.02 -8.26
C GLY A 146 -2.89 -2.24 -6.83
N SER A 147 -3.33 -3.32 -6.20
CA SER A 147 -2.92 -3.69 -4.84
C SER A 147 -3.00 -5.20 -4.69
N VAL A 148 -1.87 -5.83 -4.49
CA VAL A 148 -1.73 -7.28 -4.32
C VAL A 148 -0.82 -7.60 -3.13
N GLY A 149 -1.00 -8.79 -2.56
CA GLY A 149 -0.13 -9.28 -1.51
C GLY A 149 0.09 -10.78 -1.63
N ASP A 150 1.31 -11.21 -1.42
CA ASP A 150 1.69 -12.61 -1.36
C ASP A 150 2.39 -12.94 -0.04
N GLY A 151 2.24 -14.18 0.40
CA GLY A 151 2.88 -14.56 1.65
C GLY A 151 2.36 -15.84 2.27
N SER A 152 2.43 -15.90 3.60
CA SER A 152 1.99 -17.07 4.35
C SER A 152 1.33 -16.68 5.67
N LEU A 153 0.39 -17.52 6.09
CA LEU A 153 -0.22 -17.51 7.42
C LEU A 153 0.05 -18.86 8.09
N ARG A 154 0.54 -18.82 9.30
CA ARG A 154 0.60 -19.97 10.22
C ARG A 154 -0.30 -19.68 11.41
N TYR A 155 -1.08 -20.68 11.80
CA TYR A 155 -1.97 -20.58 12.95
C TYR A 155 -1.87 -21.81 13.81
N SER A 156 -1.73 -21.63 15.13
CA SER A 156 -1.82 -22.70 16.13
C SER A 156 -2.72 -22.25 17.27
N GLY A 157 -3.63 -23.10 17.70
CA GLY A 157 -4.59 -22.71 18.73
C GLY A 157 -5.52 -23.83 19.18
N LYS A 158 -6.48 -23.44 19.99
CA LYS A 158 -7.54 -24.32 20.51
C LYS A 158 -8.90 -23.75 20.23
N THR A 159 -9.90 -24.62 20.08
CA THR A 159 -11.31 -24.18 20.01
C THR A 159 -11.68 -23.40 21.27
N ALA A 160 -12.61 -22.46 21.14
CA ALA A 160 -13.11 -21.68 22.27
C ALA A 160 -13.72 -22.59 23.36
N PRO A 161 -13.75 -22.13 24.64
CA PRO A 161 -14.42 -22.83 25.71
C PRO A 161 -15.85 -23.22 25.35
N PRO A 162 -16.42 -24.32 25.95
CA PRO A 162 -15.86 -25.05 27.10
C PRO A 162 -14.89 -26.19 26.75
N GLN A 163 -14.83 -26.65 25.50
CA GLN A 163 -14.14 -27.91 25.18
C GLN A 163 -12.65 -27.77 24.90
N GLN A 164 -12.18 -26.64 24.33
CA GLN A 164 -10.77 -26.31 24.09
C GLN A 164 -9.93 -27.40 23.39
N PHE A 165 -10.48 -28.00 22.32
CA PHE A 165 -9.74 -28.98 21.53
C PHE A 165 -8.54 -28.31 20.82
N GLN A 166 -7.37 -28.97 20.85
CA GLN A 166 -6.22 -28.58 20.07
C GLN A 166 -6.55 -28.69 18.58
N ILE A 167 -6.28 -27.65 17.82
CA ILE A 167 -6.48 -27.63 16.37
C ILE A 167 -5.26 -28.30 15.73
N LYS A 168 -5.51 -29.22 14.81
CA LYS A 168 -4.50 -29.95 14.06
C LYS A 168 -4.77 -29.87 12.56
N ASP A 169 -3.72 -29.85 11.79
CA ASP A 169 -3.82 -30.12 10.37
C ASP A 169 -3.86 -31.65 10.15
N LYS A 170 -4.99 -32.15 9.73
CA LYS A 170 -5.20 -33.59 9.49
C LYS A 170 -4.26 -34.17 8.43
N ASN A 171 -3.85 -33.35 7.45
CA ASN A 171 -2.94 -33.80 6.38
C ASN A 171 -1.52 -34.04 6.89
N THR A 172 -1.07 -33.22 7.83
CA THR A 172 0.31 -33.26 8.33
C THR A 172 0.44 -33.82 9.74
N GLY A 173 -0.66 -33.89 10.48
CA GLY A 173 -0.71 -34.27 11.90
C GLY A 173 -0.11 -33.23 12.85
N LYS A 174 0.21 -32.03 12.37
CA LYS A 174 0.82 -30.95 13.18
C LYS A 174 -0.24 -30.12 13.88
N ASP A 175 0.10 -29.57 15.03
CA ASP A 175 -0.72 -28.61 15.80
C ASP A 175 -0.63 -27.19 15.22
N GLU A 176 -0.43 -27.09 13.92
CA GLU A 176 -0.28 -25.83 13.17
C GLU A 176 -0.92 -25.97 11.80
N LEU A 177 -1.79 -25.01 11.46
CA LEU A 177 -2.33 -24.85 10.11
C LEU A 177 -1.44 -23.89 9.33
N VAL A 178 -1.11 -24.22 8.09
CA VAL A 178 -0.27 -23.38 7.21
C VAL A 178 -1.03 -23.07 5.94
N PHE A 179 -1.18 -21.78 5.66
CA PHE A 179 -1.85 -21.28 4.46
C PHE A 179 -0.89 -20.43 3.63
N ASN A 180 -1.04 -20.48 2.32
CA ASN A 180 -0.48 -19.51 1.42
C ASN A 180 -1.45 -18.33 1.28
N LEU A 181 -0.91 -17.13 1.09
CA LEU A 181 -1.69 -15.92 0.90
C LEU A 181 -1.50 -15.44 -0.55
N ASN A 182 -2.60 -15.28 -1.26
CA ASN A 182 -2.63 -14.74 -2.63
C ASN A 182 -3.70 -13.65 -2.68
N TYR A 183 -3.35 -12.48 -2.18
CA TYR A 183 -4.26 -11.37 -1.95
C TYR A 183 -4.38 -10.48 -3.18
N ASN A 184 -5.60 -10.23 -3.61
CA ASN A 184 -5.93 -9.13 -4.51
C ASN A 184 -6.87 -8.16 -3.79
N TYR A 185 -6.29 -7.18 -3.09
CA TYR A 185 -7.05 -6.24 -2.26
C TYR A 185 -8.10 -5.41 -3.04
N ARG A 186 -8.10 -5.46 -4.36
CA ARG A 186 -9.07 -4.74 -5.20
C ARG A 186 -10.17 -5.63 -5.80
N LYS A 187 -10.04 -6.96 -5.71
CA LYS A 187 -10.94 -7.90 -6.41
C LYS A 187 -11.45 -9.06 -5.57
N ASP A 188 -10.69 -9.47 -4.54
CA ASP A 188 -11.10 -10.60 -3.71
C ASP A 188 -12.39 -10.28 -2.98
N ASP A 189 -13.23 -11.30 -2.86
CA ASP A 189 -14.52 -11.25 -2.16
C ASP A 189 -14.43 -11.97 -0.79
N PRO A 190 -15.38 -11.72 0.13
CA PRO A 190 -15.48 -12.45 1.39
C PRO A 190 -15.54 -13.95 1.19
N GLY A 191 -14.68 -14.70 1.92
CA GLY A 191 -14.61 -16.15 1.84
C GLY A 191 -13.85 -16.70 0.63
N GLU A 192 -13.31 -15.87 -0.26
CA GLU A 192 -12.59 -16.31 -1.46
C GLU A 192 -11.27 -16.98 -1.12
N GLY A 193 -11.03 -18.15 -1.75
CA GLY A 193 -9.81 -18.92 -1.64
C GLY A 193 -9.67 -19.97 -2.74
N GLU A 194 -8.44 -20.41 -2.98
CA GLU A 194 -8.15 -21.42 -4.00
C GLU A 194 -7.92 -22.79 -3.38
N PHE A 195 -8.68 -23.80 -3.84
CA PHE A 195 -8.63 -25.18 -3.39
C PHE A 195 -7.68 -26.08 -4.22
N THR A 196 -6.70 -25.48 -4.93
CA THR A 196 -5.64 -26.24 -5.61
C THR A 196 -4.81 -27.07 -4.62
N SER A 197 -4.67 -26.58 -3.39
CA SER A 197 -4.26 -27.34 -2.21
C SER A 197 -5.30 -27.13 -1.11
N LYS A 198 -5.38 -28.05 -0.14
CA LYS A 198 -6.37 -28.03 0.93
C LYS A 198 -5.70 -28.17 2.28
N VAL A 199 -6.18 -27.41 3.26
CA VAL A 199 -5.85 -27.57 4.67
C VAL A 199 -7.09 -28.14 5.36
N ILE A 200 -6.93 -29.25 6.06
CA ILE A 200 -8.05 -29.88 6.80
C ILE A 200 -7.82 -29.63 8.28
N ALA A 201 -8.57 -28.69 8.83
CA ALA A 201 -8.54 -28.36 10.25
C ALA A 201 -9.37 -29.37 11.05
N GLU A 202 -8.72 -30.18 11.89
CA GLU A 202 -9.36 -31.06 12.87
C GLU A 202 -9.69 -30.24 14.12
N LEU A 203 -10.98 -30.08 14.43
CA LEU A 203 -11.51 -29.29 15.54
C LEU A 203 -12.14 -30.22 16.63
N GLY A 204 -11.41 -31.24 17.02
CA GLY A 204 -11.86 -32.26 17.94
C GLY A 204 -12.71 -33.34 17.25
N THR A 205 -14.04 -33.19 17.24
CA THR A 205 -14.94 -34.17 16.62
C THR A 205 -15.33 -33.81 15.18
N ARG A 206 -14.85 -32.68 14.66
CA ARG A 206 -15.22 -32.17 13.35
C ARG A 206 -13.99 -31.80 12.54
N ASP A 207 -14.01 -32.14 11.27
CA ASP A 207 -13.03 -31.68 10.28
C ASP A 207 -13.64 -30.54 9.46
N VAL A 208 -12.86 -29.50 9.21
CA VAL A 208 -13.22 -28.38 8.33
C VAL A 208 -12.20 -28.29 7.21
N GLU A 209 -12.67 -28.43 5.97
CA GLU A 209 -11.84 -28.27 4.78
C GLU A 209 -11.73 -26.79 4.42
N LEU A 210 -10.50 -26.32 4.27
CA LEU A 210 -10.16 -24.94 3.98
C LEU A 210 -9.30 -24.86 2.71
N PRO A 211 -9.37 -23.75 1.93
CA PRO A 211 -8.47 -23.56 0.81
C PRO A 211 -7.04 -23.41 1.29
N GLY A 212 -6.09 -23.95 0.56
CA GLY A 212 -4.66 -23.80 0.85
C GLY A 212 -4.11 -22.42 0.52
N TYR A 213 -4.82 -21.66 -0.35
CA TYR A 213 -4.55 -20.25 -0.66
C TYR A 213 -5.73 -19.40 -0.21
N LEU A 214 -5.48 -18.41 0.64
CA LEU A 214 -6.51 -17.50 1.15
C LEU A 214 -6.48 -16.19 0.36
N GLY A 215 -7.66 -15.68 -0.02
CA GLY A 215 -7.85 -14.35 -0.56
C GLY A 215 -7.78 -13.26 0.54
N ALA A 216 -7.68 -12.00 0.14
CA ALA A 216 -7.49 -10.87 1.05
C ALA A 216 -8.60 -10.71 2.08
N TYR A 217 -9.82 -11.09 1.72
CA TYR A 217 -11.02 -10.96 2.56
C TYR A 217 -11.61 -12.31 2.97
N PHE A 218 -10.85 -13.39 2.93
CA PHE A 218 -11.31 -14.73 3.27
C PHE A 218 -12.02 -14.81 4.63
N ASP A 219 -11.46 -14.14 5.64
CA ASP A 219 -11.99 -14.18 7.01
C ASP A 219 -13.18 -13.22 7.24
N TYR A 220 -13.58 -12.41 6.24
CA TYR A 220 -14.67 -11.45 6.35
C TYR A 220 -16.03 -12.12 6.15
N PRO A 221 -17.04 -11.83 7.00
CA PRO A 221 -18.40 -12.38 6.84
C PRO A 221 -19.19 -11.71 5.72
N GLU A 222 -18.84 -10.49 5.36
CA GLU A 222 -19.51 -9.64 4.36
C GLU A 222 -18.51 -8.67 3.71
N ASP A 223 -18.86 -8.14 2.56
CA ASP A 223 -18.05 -7.11 1.88
C ASP A 223 -18.11 -5.78 2.65
N LYS A 224 -16.98 -5.35 3.18
CA LYS A 224 -16.78 -4.05 3.86
C LYS A 224 -16.07 -3.04 2.96
N GLY A 225 -15.88 -3.36 1.71
CA GLY A 225 -15.10 -2.60 0.76
C GLY A 225 -13.62 -2.96 0.79
N ARG A 226 -12.84 -2.22 0.04
CA ARG A 226 -11.41 -2.48 -0.14
C ARG A 226 -10.61 -2.01 1.06
N LEU A 227 -9.61 -2.79 1.46
CA LEU A 227 -8.71 -2.43 2.57
C LEU A 227 -7.94 -1.14 2.28
N PHE A 228 -7.43 -0.97 1.05
CA PHE A 228 -6.66 0.22 0.69
C PHE A 228 -7.51 1.27 -0.02
N ASN A 229 -7.46 2.50 0.49
CA ASN A 229 -8.09 3.67 -0.10
C ASN A 229 -7.46 4.00 -1.47
N THR A 230 -8.30 4.48 -2.40
CA THR A 230 -7.85 4.79 -3.76
C THR A 230 -7.00 6.04 -3.83
N LEU A 231 -7.26 7.02 -2.96
CA LEU A 231 -6.60 8.32 -2.95
C LEU A 231 -5.57 8.39 -1.83
N ASP A 232 -4.32 8.73 -2.18
CA ASP A 232 -3.29 9.15 -1.25
C ASP A 232 -2.81 10.55 -1.63
N TYR A 233 -2.45 11.37 -0.66
CA TYR A 233 -1.87 12.68 -0.86
C TYR A 233 -0.90 13.02 0.27
N GLY A 234 0.02 13.93 -0.01
CA GLY A 234 1.00 14.33 0.98
C GLY A 234 1.98 15.36 0.46
N ILE A 235 3.12 15.42 1.11
CA ILE A 235 4.23 16.31 0.77
C ILE A 235 5.40 15.54 0.20
N THR A 236 6.17 16.22 -0.63
CA THR A 236 7.38 15.65 -1.24
C THR A 236 8.47 16.72 -1.33
N GLY A 237 9.72 16.30 -1.16
CA GLY A 237 10.87 17.17 -1.29
C GLY A 237 12.10 16.38 -1.71
N GLY A 238 12.97 16.99 -2.47
CA GLY A 238 14.13 16.28 -3.00
C GLY A 238 15.25 17.20 -3.46
N ILE A 239 16.38 16.56 -3.70
CA ILE A 239 17.60 17.17 -4.26
C ILE A 239 17.96 16.42 -5.53
N ALA A 240 18.55 17.12 -6.49
CA ALA A 240 19.13 16.51 -7.68
C ALA A 240 20.47 17.15 -8.05
N TYR A 241 21.31 16.35 -8.69
CA TYR A 241 22.58 16.77 -9.24
C TYR A 241 22.63 16.47 -10.73
N TYR A 242 22.90 17.49 -11.54
CA TYR A 242 22.97 17.42 -12.98
C TYR A 242 24.39 17.09 -13.44
N LEU A 243 24.54 15.97 -14.12
CA LEU A 243 25.80 15.57 -14.77
C LEU A 243 26.00 16.29 -16.11
N SER A 244 24.90 16.72 -16.72
CA SER A 244 24.89 17.48 -17.95
C SER A 244 23.66 18.39 -17.98
N ARG A 245 23.45 19.12 -19.08
CA ARG A 245 22.24 19.97 -19.22
C ARG A 245 20.94 19.18 -19.10
N SER A 246 20.95 17.90 -19.46
CA SER A 246 19.76 17.05 -19.55
C SER A 246 19.72 15.92 -18.52
N LEU A 247 20.87 15.30 -18.19
CA LEU A 247 20.95 14.12 -17.31
C LEU A 247 21.16 14.52 -15.86
N TYR A 248 20.35 13.99 -14.96
CA TYR A 248 20.50 14.20 -13.52
C TYR A 248 20.25 12.92 -12.71
N PHE A 249 20.86 12.89 -11.52
CA PHE A 249 20.51 11.98 -10.44
C PHE A 249 19.79 12.73 -9.33
N GLY A 250 18.76 12.11 -8.73
CA GLY A 250 17.98 12.73 -7.67
C GLY A 250 17.65 11.79 -6.53
N LEU A 251 17.54 12.37 -5.34
CA LEU A 251 16.95 11.72 -4.16
C LEU A 251 15.74 12.54 -3.72
N ARG A 252 14.65 11.85 -3.40
CA ARG A 252 13.39 12.47 -3.00
C ARG A 252 12.79 11.71 -1.83
N LEU A 253 12.22 12.45 -0.89
CA LEU A 253 11.38 11.96 0.18
C LEU A 253 9.91 12.23 -0.18
N GLN A 254 9.05 11.27 0.11
CA GLN A 254 7.60 11.38 -0.07
C GLN A 254 6.93 10.91 1.23
N TYR A 255 6.13 11.78 1.85
CA TYR A 255 5.42 11.52 3.09
C TYR A 255 3.91 11.69 2.87
N GLY A 256 3.17 10.57 3.01
CA GLY A 256 1.71 10.55 2.93
C GLY A 256 1.07 11.20 4.15
N MET A 257 0.02 11.96 3.90
CA MET A 257 -0.80 12.58 4.94
C MET A 257 -2.20 11.97 5.00
N ALA A 258 -2.62 11.32 3.92
CA ALA A 258 -3.86 10.55 3.88
C ALA A 258 -3.73 9.26 4.68
N ASP A 259 -4.85 8.80 5.20
CA ASP A 259 -5.01 7.43 5.65
C ASP A 259 -5.19 6.53 4.44
N ILE A 260 -4.27 5.57 4.26
CA ILE A 260 -4.28 4.66 3.12
C ILE A 260 -5.11 3.40 3.38
N THR A 261 -5.54 3.16 4.63
CA THR A 261 -6.41 2.05 5.03
C THR A 261 -7.84 2.51 5.21
N ASN A 262 -8.77 1.61 5.06
CA ASN A 262 -10.20 1.84 5.23
C ASN A 262 -10.62 1.22 6.57
N ASP A 263 -10.93 2.03 7.55
CA ASP A 263 -11.34 1.63 8.91
C ASP A 263 -12.46 0.58 8.91
N LYS A 264 -13.32 0.56 7.88
CA LYS A 264 -14.40 -0.43 7.76
C LYS A 264 -13.92 -1.82 7.35
N ALA A 265 -12.75 -1.88 6.73
CA ALA A 265 -12.16 -3.11 6.21
C ALA A 265 -10.83 -3.46 6.90
N ASP A 266 -10.33 -2.64 7.82
CA ASP A 266 -9.12 -2.93 8.59
C ASP A 266 -9.47 -3.77 9.81
N LEU A 267 -9.14 -5.06 9.73
CA LEU A 267 -9.53 -6.07 10.71
C LEU A 267 -8.43 -6.31 11.72
N SER A 268 -8.77 -6.20 13.04
CA SER A 268 -7.89 -6.68 14.10
C SER A 268 -7.57 -8.16 13.92
N LYS A 269 -6.28 -8.51 13.96
CA LYS A 269 -5.81 -9.90 13.90
C LYS A 269 -5.58 -10.50 15.29
N ALA A 270 -5.44 -9.67 16.32
CA ALA A 270 -5.20 -10.09 17.69
C ALA A 270 -6.50 -10.35 18.47
N ARG A 271 -7.56 -9.62 18.17
CA ARG A 271 -8.75 -9.56 19.04
C ARG A 271 -10.05 -9.75 18.27
N ILE A 272 -11.01 -10.38 18.93
CA ILE A 272 -12.38 -10.58 18.49
C ILE A 272 -13.31 -10.35 19.69
N ASN A 273 -14.53 -9.93 19.47
CA ASN A 273 -15.53 -9.78 20.53
C ASN A 273 -15.94 -11.16 21.10
N GLU A 274 -16.43 -11.18 22.34
CA GLU A 274 -16.86 -12.42 23.02
C GLU A 274 -17.99 -13.14 22.26
N ASP A 275 -18.82 -12.39 21.55
CA ASP A 275 -19.91 -12.93 20.71
C ASP A 275 -19.43 -13.47 19.34
N GLY A 276 -18.11 -13.40 19.07
CA GLY A 276 -17.52 -13.85 17.81
C GLY A 276 -17.63 -12.82 16.68
N THR A 277 -18.09 -11.59 16.94
CA THR A 277 -18.07 -10.51 15.96
C THR A 277 -16.67 -9.89 15.82
N LEU A 278 -16.32 -9.52 14.58
CA LEU A 278 -15.01 -8.99 14.25
C LEU A 278 -14.82 -7.56 14.78
N ILE A 279 -13.63 -7.25 15.24
CA ILE A 279 -13.21 -5.90 15.64
C ILE A 279 -12.48 -5.27 14.48
N TYR A 280 -12.94 -4.09 14.04
CA TYR A 280 -12.29 -3.27 13.03
C TYR A 280 -11.48 -2.17 13.71
N ARG A 281 -10.31 -1.89 13.13
CA ARG A 281 -9.39 -0.87 13.63
C ARG A 281 -9.80 0.49 13.07
N ASN A 282 -9.53 1.52 13.85
CA ASN A 282 -9.68 2.92 13.44
C ASN A 282 -8.36 3.62 13.74
N ASP A 283 -7.35 3.28 12.96
CA ASP A 283 -6.03 3.87 13.01
C ASP A 283 -5.68 4.53 11.67
N LYS A 284 -4.51 5.13 11.58
CA LYS A 284 -4.11 5.87 10.39
C LYS A 284 -2.78 5.40 9.88
N ASP A 285 -2.83 4.64 8.82
CA ASP A 285 -1.66 4.20 8.08
C ASP A 285 -1.30 5.18 6.98
N LYS A 286 -0.02 5.48 6.83
CA LYS A 286 0.50 6.46 5.88
C LYS A 286 1.60 5.86 5.03
N ASN A 287 1.64 6.25 3.76
CA ASN A 287 2.77 5.93 2.89
C ASN A 287 4.00 6.76 3.25
N PHE A 288 5.15 6.11 3.31
CA PHE A 288 6.45 6.76 3.31
C PHE A 288 7.33 6.14 2.22
N ALA A 289 8.04 6.98 1.45
CA ALA A 289 8.96 6.49 0.44
C ALA A 289 10.19 7.40 0.30
N VAL A 290 11.34 6.76 0.10
CA VAL A 290 12.57 7.36 -0.41
C VAL A 290 12.72 6.95 -1.85
N GLN A 291 12.90 7.90 -2.76
CA GLN A 291 13.04 7.66 -4.18
C GLN A 291 14.45 8.01 -4.64
N ALA A 292 15.13 7.08 -5.31
CA ALA A 292 16.38 7.33 -6.02
C ALA A 292 16.08 7.35 -7.52
N THR A 293 16.45 8.43 -8.21
CA THR A 293 15.99 8.73 -9.56
C THR A 293 17.14 9.01 -10.50
N VAL A 294 17.02 8.56 -11.74
CA VAL A 294 17.76 9.06 -12.92
C VAL A 294 16.74 9.74 -13.83
N GLY A 295 17.04 10.93 -14.29
CA GLY A 295 16.13 11.68 -15.14
C GLY A 295 16.85 12.41 -16.28
N PHE A 296 16.07 12.66 -17.35
CA PHE A 296 16.46 13.38 -18.53
C PHE A 296 15.49 14.54 -18.75
N GLY A 297 16.00 15.76 -18.94
CA GLY A 297 15.23 16.94 -19.32
C GLY A 297 15.58 17.39 -20.76
N PHE A 298 14.59 17.89 -21.49
CA PHE A 298 14.73 18.36 -22.85
C PHE A 298 14.38 19.83 -22.95
#